data_6609854fdffe9bc2f8ce4dd74a50c09c
#
_entry.id   6609854fdffe9bc2f8ce4dd74a50c09c
#
_cell.length_a   1.000
_cell.length_b   1.000
_cell.length_c   1.000
_cell.angle_alpha   90.00
_cell.angle_beta   90.00
_cell.angle_gamma   90.00
#
_symmetry.space_group_name_H-M   'P 1'
#
loop_
_entity.id
_entity.type
_entity.pdbx_description
1 polymer ?
#
loop_
_entity_poly.entity_id
_entity_poly.type
_entity_poly.pdbx_seq_one_letter_code
_entity_poly.pdbx_strand_id
1 'polypeptide(L)'
;MSKVRTRFAPSPTGRMHVGNLRTALYAYLIAKHAGGSFMLRIEDTDQERFMEGALEIIYRTLEKTGLVHDEGPDKDGGVGPYVQSERNAAGIYMKYAKQLIEQGDAYYCFCDKERLESLRSKVSEDGNTEIVVYDKHCLHLSKEEIEANLKEGKPYVIRMNMPTEGTTTFHDEIYGDITVPNEELDDMILIKSDGYPTYNFANVVDDHLMGITHVVRGNEYLSSAPKYNRIYEAFGWEVPVYVHCPLITDENHKKLSKRCGHSSYEDLLDQGFVSEAIVNYVALLGWCPEGTQEIFSLEELIKIFDYHHMSKSPAVFDMTKLKWMNGEYLKAMDADRFYEMAKPYIEEVITKDYDLKKIAALVKTRIEIFPDIKDQIDFFQELPEYDTAMYCHKKMKTNEETSLEVLKEVLPILEAQDDYSNDALYATLKKYIEEKGCKNGYVMWPVRTAVSGKQNTPGGATEIMEVLGKEESLRRICKGIELLEMR
;
A
#
# COMPACT_ATOMS: atom_id res chain seq x y z
N MET A 1 16.79 -25.68 14.63
CA MET A 1 15.78 -25.12 13.71
C MET A 1 16.52 -24.24 12.72
N SER A 2 16.27 -24.38 11.41
CA SER A 2 16.79 -23.46 10.42
C SER A 2 16.27 -22.05 10.73
N LYS A 3 17.09 -21.03 10.52
CA LYS A 3 16.69 -19.63 10.72
C LYS A 3 15.56 -19.30 9.72
N VAL A 4 14.48 -18.65 10.19
CA VAL A 4 13.37 -18.24 9.32
C VAL A 4 13.88 -17.42 8.14
N ARG A 5 13.47 -17.78 6.93
CA ARG A 5 13.87 -17.14 5.68
C ARG A 5 12.64 -16.96 4.78
N THR A 6 12.35 -15.72 4.48
CA THR A 6 11.23 -15.34 3.62
C THR A 6 11.72 -14.62 2.38
N ARG A 7 10.84 -14.46 1.39
CA ARG A 7 11.16 -13.67 0.20
C ARG A 7 9.99 -12.79 -0.21
N PHE A 8 10.29 -11.63 -0.76
CA PHE A 8 9.44 -10.92 -1.68
C PHE A 8 9.91 -11.21 -3.10
N ALA A 9 9.00 -11.66 -3.96
CA ALA A 9 9.33 -12.16 -5.29
C ALA A 9 8.45 -11.49 -6.35
N PRO A 10 8.63 -10.16 -6.58
CA PRO A 10 7.81 -9.42 -7.52
C PRO A 10 8.22 -9.67 -8.97
N SER A 11 7.24 -9.67 -9.87
CA SER A 11 7.48 -9.47 -11.29
C SER A 11 7.64 -7.97 -11.58
N PRO A 12 8.62 -7.54 -12.41
CA PRO A 12 8.91 -6.14 -12.69
C PRO A 12 7.90 -5.54 -13.69
N THR A 13 6.68 -5.25 -13.21
CA THR A 13 5.54 -4.81 -14.03
C THR A 13 5.05 -3.39 -13.73
N GLY A 14 5.87 -2.55 -13.10
CA GLY A 14 5.58 -1.14 -12.81
C GLY A 14 5.21 -0.86 -11.35
N ARG A 15 4.26 0.08 -11.12
CA ARG A 15 3.86 0.53 -9.77
C ARG A 15 3.43 -0.63 -8.86
N MET A 16 3.82 -0.56 -7.58
CA MET A 16 3.58 -1.63 -6.62
C MET A 16 2.14 -1.61 -6.11
N HIS A 17 1.35 -2.61 -6.53
CA HIS A 17 -0.02 -2.79 -6.03
C HIS A 17 -0.03 -2.99 -4.50
N VAL A 18 -1.03 -2.42 -3.80
CA VAL A 18 -1.18 -2.54 -2.32
C VAL A 18 -1.16 -4.01 -1.85
N GLY A 19 -1.72 -4.94 -2.63
CA GLY A 19 -1.65 -6.37 -2.32
C GLY A 19 -0.22 -6.92 -2.34
N ASN A 20 0.60 -6.49 -3.29
CA ASN A 20 2.01 -6.88 -3.36
C ASN A 20 2.82 -6.26 -2.21
N LEU A 21 2.54 -5.00 -1.89
CA LEU A 21 3.15 -4.33 -0.73
C LEU A 21 2.80 -5.07 0.57
N ARG A 22 1.54 -5.49 0.75
CA ARG A 22 1.12 -6.29 1.91
C ARG A 22 1.87 -7.61 2.00
N THR A 23 1.99 -8.30 0.87
CA THR A 23 2.73 -9.57 0.82
C THR A 23 4.20 -9.38 1.18
N ALA A 24 4.84 -8.31 0.66
CA ALA A 24 6.20 -7.94 1.02
C ALA A 24 6.33 -7.61 2.51
N LEU A 25 5.40 -6.80 3.03
CA LEU A 25 5.37 -6.40 4.45
C LEU A 25 5.23 -7.61 5.37
N TYR A 26 4.29 -8.51 5.10
CA TYR A 26 4.10 -9.70 5.95
C TYR A 26 5.30 -10.64 5.89
N ALA A 27 5.87 -10.87 4.70
CA ALA A 27 7.11 -11.63 4.56
C ALA A 27 8.25 -11.00 5.36
N TYR A 28 8.39 -9.68 5.31
CA TYR A 28 9.36 -8.92 6.10
C TYR A 28 9.13 -9.07 7.61
N LEU A 29 7.88 -8.87 8.05
CA LEU A 29 7.53 -8.94 9.47
C LEU A 29 7.77 -10.35 10.04
N ILE A 30 7.39 -11.42 9.32
CA ILE A 30 7.65 -12.82 9.72
C ILE A 30 9.16 -13.05 9.89
N ALA A 31 9.96 -12.64 8.91
CA ALA A 31 11.40 -12.81 8.97
C ALA A 31 12.02 -12.04 10.13
N LYS A 32 11.70 -10.75 10.27
CA LYS A 32 12.31 -9.88 11.29
C LYS A 32 11.85 -10.20 12.69
N HIS A 33 10.58 -10.57 12.89
CA HIS A 33 10.07 -11.06 14.18
C HIS A 33 10.85 -12.27 14.69
N ALA A 34 11.14 -13.21 13.81
CA ALA A 34 11.90 -14.42 14.13
C ALA A 34 13.44 -14.22 14.14
N GLY A 35 13.94 -13.00 13.96
CA GLY A 35 15.37 -12.73 13.79
C GLY A 35 15.98 -13.39 12.56
N GLY A 36 15.15 -13.63 11.55
CA GLY A 36 15.47 -14.27 10.27
C GLY A 36 15.95 -13.33 9.18
N SER A 37 15.85 -13.78 7.92
CA SER A 37 16.29 -13.05 6.72
C SER A 37 15.12 -12.82 5.76
N PHE A 38 15.04 -11.62 5.21
CA PHE A 38 14.09 -11.23 4.17
C PHE A 38 14.85 -11.00 2.85
N MET A 39 14.49 -11.73 1.80
CA MET A 39 15.15 -11.74 0.49
C MET A 39 14.28 -11.03 -0.55
N LEU A 40 14.94 -10.34 -1.49
CA LEU A 40 14.34 -9.88 -2.73
C LEU A 40 14.75 -10.80 -3.89
N ARG A 41 13.77 -11.40 -4.58
CA ARG A 41 13.97 -12.17 -5.83
C ARG A 41 13.14 -11.55 -6.94
N ILE A 42 13.71 -11.35 -8.11
CA ILE A 42 13.00 -10.80 -9.27
C ILE A 42 12.51 -11.94 -10.16
N GLU A 43 11.18 -12.00 -10.36
CA GLU A 43 10.52 -13.03 -11.17
C GLU A 43 10.14 -12.43 -12.53
N ASP A 44 11.07 -12.51 -13.48
CA ASP A 44 11.01 -11.96 -14.84
C ASP A 44 10.92 -13.03 -15.93
N THR A 45 10.42 -14.21 -15.62
CA THR A 45 10.25 -15.30 -16.60
C THR A 45 9.23 -15.00 -17.70
N ASP A 46 8.35 -14.00 -17.49
CA ASP A 46 7.44 -13.45 -18.49
C ASP A 46 8.06 -12.20 -19.09
N GLN A 47 8.89 -12.39 -20.12
CA GLN A 47 9.60 -11.32 -20.79
C GLN A 47 8.70 -10.33 -21.55
N GLU A 48 7.46 -10.71 -21.89
CA GLU A 48 6.50 -9.82 -22.56
C GLU A 48 5.96 -8.74 -21.62
N ARG A 49 5.96 -8.99 -20.32
CA ARG A 49 5.48 -8.04 -19.28
C ARG A 49 6.58 -7.24 -18.62
N PHE A 50 7.81 -7.45 -19.02
CA PHE A 50 8.93 -6.66 -18.46
C PHE A 50 8.76 -5.18 -18.80
N MET A 51 8.87 -4.32 -17.78
CA MET A 51 8.85 -2.86 -17.94
C MET A 51 10.20 -2.29 -17.52
N GLU A 52 10.82 -1.52 -18.41
CA GLU A 52 12.04 -0.78 -18.09
C GLU A 52 11.80 0.17 -16.92
N GLY A 53 12.72 0.25 -15.97
CA GLY A 53 12.60 1.06 -14.76
C GLY A 53 11.74 0.46 -13.63
N ALA A 54 11.12 -0.71 -13.84
CA ALA A 54 10.28 -1.33 -12.80
C ALA A 54 11.10 -1.82 -11.61
N LEU A 55 12.35 -2.22 -11.83
CA LEU A 55 13.25 -2.66 -10.75
C LEU A 55 13.59 -1.50 -9.81
N GLU A 56 13.87 -0.32 -10.34
CA GLU A 56 14.12 0.90 -9.58
C GLU A 56 12.89 1.32 -8.76
N ILE A 57 11.70 1.10 -9.29
CA ILE A 57 10.45 1.35 -8.53
C ILE A 57 10.38 0.39 -7.34
N ILE A 58 10.69 -0.90 -7.53
CA ILE A 58 10.69 -1.88 -6.43
C ILE A 58 11.68 -1.48 -5.34
N TYR A 59 12.94 -1.17 -5.69
CA TYR A 59 13.95 -0.75 -4.72
C TYR A 59 13.52 0.51 -3.96
N ARG A 60 13.10 1.54 -4.67
CA ARG A 60 12.63 2.79 -4.06
C ARG A 60 11.44 2.59 -3.14
N THR A 61 10.50 1.70 -3.50
CA THR A 61 9.34 1.40 -2.65
C THR A 61 9.78 0.67 -1.39
N LEU A 62 10.66 -0.34 -1.48
CA LEU A 62 11.18 -1.05 -0.32
C LEU A 62 11.96 -0.09 0.60
N GLU A 63 12.78 0.79 0.06
CA GLU A 63 13.53 1.81 0.81
C GLU A 63 12.57 2.76 1.55
N LYS A 64 11.60 3.37 0.83
CA LYS A 64 10.66 4.33 1.42
C LYS A 64 9.73 3.71 2.46
N THR A 65 9.41 2.44 2.33
CA THR A 65 8.57 1.69 3.29
C THR A 65 9.37 1.11 4.45
N GLY A 66 10.70 1.20 4.43
CA GLY A 66 11.59 0.61 5.43
C GLY A 66 11.72 -0.92 5.34
N LEU A 67 11.20 -1.56 4.29
CA LEU A 67 11.26 -3.01 4.08
C LEU A 67 12.60 -3.41 3.45
N VAL A 68 13.70 -3.09 4.12
CA VAL A 68 15.05 -3.33 3.60
C VAL A 68 15.36 -4.83 3.57
N HIS A 69 15.62 -5.35 2.37
CA HIS A 69 16.01 -6.76 2.20
C HIS A 69 17.45 -7.01 2.66
N ASP A 70 17.69 -8.22 3.16
CA ASP A 70 19.00 -8.67 3.61
C ASP A 70 19.85 -9.17 2.43
N GLU A 71 19.23 -9.68 1.39
CA GLU A 71 19.82 -10.25 0.17
C GLU A 71 18.90 -10.01 -1.03
N GLY A 72 19.53 -9.89 -2.19
CA GLY A 72 18.83 -9.63 -3.45
C GLY A 72 19.80 -9.40 -4.60
N PRO A 73 19.33 -8.92 -5.76
CA PRO A 73 20.20 -8.71 -6.93
C PRO A 73 21.34 -7.71 -6.69
N ASP A 74 21.14 -6.76 -5.78
CA ASP A 74 22.11 -5.72 -5.39
C ASP A 74 22.92 -6.09 -4.15
N LYS A 75 22.59 -7.21 -3.48
CA LYS A 75 23.21 -7.63 -2.21
C LYS A 75 23.30 -9.14 -2.12
N ASP A 76 24.39 -9.71 -2.57
CA ASP A 76 24.58 -11.16 -2.60
C ASP A 76 24.66 -11.79 -1.19
N GLY A 77 23.83 -12.81 -0.97
CA GLY A 77 23.82 -13.65 0.23
C GLY A 77 24.36 -15.06 -0.01
N GLY A 78 24.95 -15.32 -1.19
CA GLY A 78 25.59 -16.59 -1.56
C GLY A 78 24.66 -17.65 -2.16
N VAL A 79 23.41 -17.26 -2.51
CA VAL A 79 22.43 -18.17 -3.13
C VAL A 79 21.93 -17.65 -4.50
N GLY A 80 22.59 -16.61 -5.01
CA GLY A 80 22.28 -16.03 -6.32
C GLY A 80 22.48 -16.97 -7.51
N PRO A 81 22.14 -16.52 -8.71
CA PRO A 81 21.53 -15.23 -9.06
C PRO A 81 20.14 -15.04 -8.44
N TYR A 82 19.72 -13.77 -8.20
CA TYR A 82 18.42 -13.43 -7.61
C TYR A 82 17.39 -12.98 -8.65
N VAL A 83 17.75 -13.04 -9.94
CA VAL A 83 16.89 -12.73 -11.09
C VAL A 83 16.62 -14.02 -11.85
N GLN A 84 15.38 -14.34 -12.12
CA GLN A 84 15.03 -15.64 -12.70
C GLN A 84 15.55 -15.83 -14.14
N SER A 85 15.61 -14.77 -14.95
CA SER A 85 16.21 -14.85 -16.29
C SER A 85 17.71 -15.20 -16.23
N GLU A 86 18.45 -14.68 -15.26
CA GLU A 86 19.87 -15.02 -15.04
C GLU A 86 20.01 -16.48 -14.59
N ARG A 87 19.12 -16.96 -13.72
CA ARG A 87 19.07 -18.36 -13.28
C ARG A 87 18.75 -19.30 -14.45
N ASN A 88 17.85 -18.87 -15.33
CA ASN A 88 17.55 -19.60 -16.56
C ASN A 88 18.77 -19.68 -17.48
N ALA A 89 19.46 -18.57 -17.70
CA ALA A 89 20.70 -18.53 -18.49
C ALA A 89 21.82 -19.40 -17.89
N ALA A 90 21.87 -19.54 -16.56
CA ALA A 90 22.78 -20.46 -15.88
C ALA A 90 22.34 -21.95 -15.99
N GLY A 91 21.22 -22.26 -16.64
CA GLY A 91 20.74 -23.62 -16.88
C GLY A 91 20.12 -24.31 -15.66
N ILE A 92 19.83 -23.56 -14.59
CA ILE A 92 19.36 -24.13 -13.32
C ILE A 92 18.05 -24.88 -13.51
N TYR A 93 17.05 -24.27 -14.11
CA TYR A 93 15.72 -24.87 -14.25
C TYR A 93 15.74 -26.10 -15.18
N MET A 94 16.46 -26.01 -16.29
CA MET A 94 16.59 -27.11 -17.22
C MET A 94 17.29 -28.34 -16.57
N LYS A 95 18.27 -28.11 -15.70
CA LYS A 95 18.92 -29.16 -14.92
C LYS A 95 17.92 -29.96 -14.07
N TYR A 96 17.07 -29.24 -13.31
CA TYR A 96 16.07 -29.86 -12.43
C TYR A 96 14.92 -30.47 -13.22
N ALA A 97 14.51 -29.88 -14.35
CA ALA A 97 13.50 -30.48 -15.23
C ALA A 97 13.99 -31.81 -15.82
N LYS A 98 15.27 -31.90 -16.24
CA LYS A 98 15.87 -33.17 -16.71
C LYS A 98 15.96 -34.23 -15.61
N GLN A 99 16.28 -33.80 -14.38
CA GLN A 99 16.27 -34.74 -13.24
C GLN A 99 14.87 -35.37 -13.04
N LEU A 100 13.79 -34.58 -13.12
CA LEU A 100 12.43 -35.10 -13.02
C LEU A 100 12.10 -36.07 -14.19
N ILE A 101 12.61 -35.82 -15.40
CA ILE A 101 12.44 -36.74 -16.53
C ILE A 101 13.17 -38.07 -16.25
N GLU A 102 14.41 -38.02 -15.74
CA GLU A 102 15.17 -39.21 -15.39
C GLU A 102 14.51 -40.05 -14.29
N GLN A 103 13.80 -39.39 -13.35
CA GLN A 103 13.03 -40.04 -12.28
C GLN A 103 11.68 -40.59 -12.75
N GLY A 104 11.18 -40.15 -13.91
CA GLY A 104 9.86 -40.48 -14.41
C GLY A 104 8.72 -39.57 -13.95
N ASP A 105 9.06 -38.53 -13.22
CA ASP A 105 8.12 -37.53 -12.69
C ASP A 105 7.83 -36.37 -13.67
N ALA A 106 8.56 -36.32 -14.80
CA ALA A 106 8.31 -35.42 -15.92
C ALA A 106 8.60 -36.08 -17.26
N TYR A 107 8.14 -35.47 -18.35
CA TYR A 107 8.33 -35.99 -19.71
C TYR A 107 8.32 -34.86 -20.75
N TYR A 108 8.90 -35.15 -21.93
CA TYR A 108 8.84 -34.31 -23.12
C TYR A 108 7.47 -34.38 -23.77
N CYS A 109 6.89 -33.24 -24.09
CA CYS A 109 5.63 -33.16 -24.83
C CYS A 109 5.85 -32.39 -26.15
N PHE A 110 5.61 -33.06 -27.28
CA PHE A 110 5.77 -32.53 -28.64
C PHE A 110 4.44 -32.17 -29.30
N CYS A 111 3.34 -32.11 -28.55
CA CYS A 111 2.02 -31.75 -29.07
C CYS A 111 2.02 -30.33 -29.61
N ASP A 112 1.50 -30.14 -30.81
CA ASP A 112 1.26 -28.83 -31.41
C ASP A 112 -0.02 -28.17 -30.86
N LYS A 113 -0.22 -26.95 -31.28
CA LYS A 113 -1.37 -26.14 -30.84
C LYS A 113 -2.71 -26.73 -31.29
N GLU A 114 -2.78 -27.26 -32.52
CA GLU A 114 -4.00 -27.84 -33.09
C GLU A 114 -4.46 -29.05 -32.28
N ARG A 115 -3.51 -29.94 -31.92
CA ARG A 115 -3.80 -31.09 -31.07
C ARG A 115 -4.28 -30.66 -29.68
N LEU A 116 -3.61 -29.71 -29.06
CA LEU A 116 -4.00 -29.22 -27.73
C LEU A 116 -5.37 -28.51 -27.73
N GLU A 117 -5.71 -27.81 -28.82
CA GLU A 117 -7.03 -27.21 -29.01
C GLU A 117 -8.13 -28.28 -29.19
N SER A 118 -7.82 -29.40 -29.82
CA SER A 118 -8.78 -30.51 -29.97
C SER A 118 -9.19 -31.17 -28.64
N LEU A 119 -8.39 -30.98 -27.57
CA LEU A 119 -8.70 -31.49 -26.22
C LEU A 119 -9.67 -30.58 -25.43
N ARG A 120 -9.88 -29.35 -25.89
CA ARG A 120 -10.68 -28.32 -25.17
C ARG A 120 -12.21 -28.60 -25.16
N SER A 121 -12.68 -29.70 -25.67
CA SER A 121 -14.12 -29.95 -25.87
C SER A 121 -14.86 -30.58 -24.68
N LYS A 122 -14.28 -30.63 -23.49
CA LYS A 122 -15.01 -31.07 -22.28
C LYS A 122 -15.48 -29.84 -21.48
N VAL A 123 -16.75 -29.50 -21.72
CA VAL A 123 -17.46 -28.48 -20.89
C VAL A 123 -17.74 -29.12 -19.52
N SER A 124 -17.42 -28.42 -18.44
CA SER A 124 -17.85 -28.83 -17.10
C SER A 124 -19.39 -28.84 -17.01
N GLU A 125 -19.97 -29.74 -16.20
CA GLU A 125 -21.43 -29.84 -16.01
C GLU A 125 -22.09 -28.53 -15.62
N ASP A 126 -21.33 -27.57 -15.08
CA ASP A 126 -21.79 -26.24 -14.66
C ASP A 126 -21.76 -25.19 -15.79
N GLY A 127 -21.33 -25.51 -16.99
CA GLY A 127 -21.41 -24.66 -18.20
C GLY A 127 -20.47 -23.45 -18.23
N ASN A 128 -19.60 -23.23 -17.23
CA ASN A 128 -18.85 -21.97 -17.07
C ASN A 128 -17.32 -22.06 -17.10
N THR A 129 -16.71 -23.23 -17.14
CA THR A 129 -15.24 -23.34 -17.19
C THR A 129 -14.80 -24.48 -18.08
N GLU A 130 -14.15 -24.20 -19.20
CA GLU A 130 -13.47 -25.23 -20.01
C GLU A 130 -12.22 -25.68 -19.23
N ILE A 131 -12.30 -26.81 -18.54
CA ILE A 131 -11.15 -27.49 -17.95
C ILE A 131 -10.48 -28.30 -19.07
N VAL A 132 -9.34 -27.85 -19.56
CA VAL A 132 -8.51 -28.59 -20.48
C VAL A 132 -7.63 -29.53 -19.69
N VAL A 133 -8.01 -30.80 -19.60
CA VAL A 133 -7.14 -31.85 -19.04
C VAL A 133 -6.30 -32.43 -20.19
N TYR A 134 -4.97 -32.32 -20.07
CA TYR A 134 -4.05 -32.94 -21.01
C TYR A 134 -4.09 -34.47 -20.86
N ASP A 135 -4.27 -35.19 -21.98
CA ASP A 135 -4.49 -36.66 -22.04
C ASP A 135 -3.23 -37.51 -21.90
N LYS A 136 -2.12 -36.94 -21.47
CA LYS A 136 -0.81 -37.61 -21.28
C LYS A 136 -0.27 -38.32 -22.55
N HIS A 137 -0.70 -37.91 -23.73
CA HIS A 137 -0.32 -38.56 -25.01
C HIS A 137 1.19 -38.77 -25.14
N CYS A 138 2.01 -37.78 -24.85
CA CYS A 138 3.45 -37.88 -25.01
C CYS A 138 4.16 -38.62 -23.85
N LEU A 139 3.47 -38.95 -22.76
CA LEU A 139 4.02 -39.75 -21.66
C LEU A 139 4.42 -41.15 -22.11
N HIS A 140 3.73 -41.68 -23.12
CA HIS A 140 3.89 -43.06 -23.60
C HIS A 140 4.81 -43.19 -24.82
N LEU A 141 5.48 -42.12 -25.25
CA LEU A 141 6.48 -42.17 -26.32
C LEU A 141 7.69 -43.00 -25.88
N SER A 142 8.17 -43.85 -26.81
CA SER A 142 9.40 -44.62 -26.59
C SER A 142 10.64 -43.69 -26.53
N LYS A 143 11.71 -44.17 -25.94
CA LYS A 143 12.99 -43.42 -25.91
C LYS A 143 13.48 -43.08 -27.30
N GLU A 144 13.34 -44.01 -28.23
CA GLU A 144 13.74 -43.87 -29.65
C GLU A 144 12.93 -42.75 -30.33
N GLU A 145 11.62 -42.69 -30.08
CA GLU A 145 10.76 -41.62 -30.61
C GLU A 145 11.12 -40.25 -30.02
N ILE A 146 11.38 -40.18 -28.70
CA ILE A 146 11.79 -38.95 -28.03
C ILE A 146 13.13 -38.47 -28.61
N GLU A 147 14.13 -39.38 -28.74
CA GLU A 147 15.43 -39.02 -29.30
C GLU A 147 15.34 -38.56 -30.76
N ALA A 148 14.51 -39.23 -31.57
CA ALA A 148 14.25 -38.84 -32.95
C ALA A 148 13.64 -37.43 -33.04
N ASN A 149 12.61 -37.15 -32.25
CA ASN A 149 11.95 -35.84 -32.20
C ASN A 149 12.92 -34.73 -31.77
N LEU A 150 13.74 -34.98 -30.73
CA LEU A 150 14.76 -34.03 -30.27
C LEU A 150 15.83 -33.79 -31.33
N LYS A 151 16.28 -34.84 -32.02
CA LYS A 151 17.30 -34.77 -33.12
C LYS A 151 16.77 -34.01 -34.34
N GLU A 152 15.47 -34.15 -34.63
CA GLU A 152 14.78 -33.40 -35.70
C GLU A 152 14.58 -31.90 -35.31
N GLY A 153 14.84 -31.54 -34.07
CA GLY A 153 14.64 -30.17 -33.56
C GLY A 153 13.18 -29.79 -33.41
N LYS A 154 12.27 -30.74 -33.19
CA LYS A 154 10.87 -30.46 -32.95
C LYS A 154 10.69 -29.61 -31.71
N PRO A 155 9.86 -28.55 -31.74
CA PRO A 155 9.50 -27.81 -30.56
C PRO A 155 8.88 -28.71 -29.49
N TYR A 156 9.25 -28.50 -28.23
CA TYR A 156 8.73 -29.29 -27.14
C TYR A 156 8.53 -28.42 -25.90
N VAL A 157 7.72 -28.91 -24.99
CA VAL A 157 7.65 -28.45 -23.59
C VAL A 157 7.98 -29.62 -22.67
N ILE A 158 8.37 -29.35 -21.44
CA ILE A 158 8.51 -30.37 -20.39
C ILE A 158 7.30 -30.26 -19.47
N ARG A 159 6.59 -31.38 -19.30
CA ARG A 159 5.42 -31.48 -18.41
C ARG A 159 5.71 -32.31 -17.18
N MET A 160 5.12 -31.92 -16.05
CA MET A 160 5.06 -32.75 -14.84
C MET A 160 4.13 -33.96 -15.13
N ASN A 161 4.52 -35.14 -14.70
CA ASN A 161 3.68 -36.33 -14.71
C ASN A 161 2.86 -36.36 -13.41
N MET A 162 1.66 -35.78 -13.44
CA MET A 162 0.79 -35.71 -12.26
C MET A 162 0.09 -37.06 -12.04
N PRO A 163 -0.09 -37.48 -10.77
CA PRO A 163 -0.90 -38.67 -10.47
C PRO A 163 -2.36 -38.44 -10.87
N THR A 164 -3.04 -39.49 -11.34
CA THR A 164 -4.46 -39.45 -11.75
C THR A 164 -5.40 -39.99 -10.68
N GLU A 165 -4.88 -40.73 -9.70
CA GLU A 165 -5.65 -41.34 -8.63
C GLU A 165 -5.25 -40.77 -7.24
N GLY A 166 -6.17 -40.85 -6.27
CA GLY A 166 -5.94 -40.38 -4.92
C GLY A 166 -6.14 -38.90 -4.78
N THR A 167 -5.53 -38.32 -3.72
CA THR A 167 -5.65 -36.90 -3.35
C THR A 167 -4.29 -36.30 -3.00
N THR A 168 -4.16 -35.00 -3.19
CA THR A 168 -3.03 -34.21 -2.70
C THR A 168 -3.53 -33.27 -1.61
N THR A 169 -2.91 -33.33 -0.44
CA THR A 169 -3.21 -32.46 0.70
C THR A 169 -2.01 -31.55 0.98
N PHE A 170 -2.28 -30.30 1.28
CA PHE A 170 -1.27 -29.37 1.80
C PHE A 170 -1.82 -28.60 3.00
N HIS A 171 -0.94 -28.16 3.87
CA HIS A 171 -1.27 -27.32 5.01
C HIS A 171 -0.98 -25.86 4.69
N ASP A 172 -1.93 -24.98 5.00
CA ASP A 172 -1.76 -23.53 5.00
C ASP A 172 -2.04 -22.97 6.40
N GLU A 173 -1.16 -22.14 6.91
CA GLU A 173 -1.28 -21.62 8.30
C GLU A 173 -2.57 -20.82 8.52
N ILE A 174 -3.13 -20.22 7.46
CA ILE A 174 -4.34 -19.41 7.56
C ILE A 174 -5.58 -20.24 7.24
N TYR A 175 -5.55 -21.03 6.16
CA TYR A 175 -6.72 -21.75 5.65
C TYR A 175 -6.84 -23.18 6.21
N GLY A 176 -5.78 -23.71 6.81
CA GLY A 176 -5.71 -25.08 7.34
C GLY A 176 -5.43 -26.11 6.24
N ASP A 177 -5.79 -27.36 6.50
CA ASP A 177 -5.57 -28.44 5.53
C ASP A 177 -6.52 -28.33 4.33
N ILE A 178 -5.95 -28.34 3.14
CA ILE A 178 -6.69 -28.29 1.88
C ILE A 178 -6.35 -29.54 1.08
N THR A 179 -7.38 -30.30 0.72
CA THR A 179 -7.26 -31.55 -0.03
C THR A 179 -7.97 -31.43 -1.38
N VAL A 180 -7.28 -31.78 -2.45
CA VAL A 180 -7.84 -31.80 -3.79
C VAL A 180 -7.69 -33.17 -4.42
N PRO A 181 -8.67 -33.66 -5.23
CA PRO A 181 -8.53 -34.87 -6.02
C PRO A 181 -7.40 -34.72 -7.07
N ASN A 182 -6.56 -35.75 -7.23
CA ASN A 182 -5.47 -35.68 -8.19
C ASN A 182 -5.96 -35.61 -9.65
N GLU A 183 -7.15 -36.08 -9.93
CA GLU A 183 -7.79 -35.97 -11.25
C GLU A 183 -8.05 -34.50 -11.69
N GLU A 184 -8.10 -33.57 -10.75
CA GLU A 184 -8.22 -32.13 -11.01
C GLU A 184 -6.85 -31.46 -11.28
N LEU A 185 -5.74 -32.18 -11.04
CA LEU A 185 -4.40 -31.68 -11.25
C LEU A 185 -3.92 -32.05 -12.66
N ASP A 186 -3.88 -31.08 -13.57
CA ASP A 186 -3.36 -31.27 -14.92
C ASP A 186 -1.82 -31.42 -14.94
N ASP A 187 -1.31 -32.09 -15.99
CA ASP A 187 0.14 -32.17 -16.23
C ASP A 187 0.69 -30.80 -16.63
N MET A 188 0.99 -29.98 -15.61
CA MET A 188 1.45 -28.61 -15.82
C MET A 188 2.77 -28.58 -16.60
N ILE A 189 2.95 -27.55 -17.39
CA ILE A 189 4.21 -27.27 -18.07
C ILE A 189 5.23 -26.78 -17.03
N LEU A 190 6.40 -27.39 -17.02
CA LEU A 190 7.56 -26.99 -16.22
C LEU A 190 8.46 -26.05 -17.02
N ILE A 191 8.84 -26.45 -18.25
CA ILE A 191 9.65 -25.67 -19.19
C ILE A 191 8.83 -25.42 -20.46
N LYS A 192 8.74 -24.13 -20.83
CA LYS A 192 8.07 -23.67 -22.05
C LYS A 192 8.89 -23.99 -23.30
N SER A 193 8.28 -23.89 -24.49
CA SER A 193 8.96 -24.12 -25.78
C SER A 193 10.08 -23.10 -26.07
N ASP A 194 10.08 -21.94 -25.43
CA ASP A 194 11.15 -20.95 -25.49
C ASP A 194 12.34 -21.26 -24.58
N GLY A 195 12.27 -22.36 -23.81
CA GLY A 195 13.29 -22.79 -22.86
C GLY A 195 13.22 -22.10 -21.49
N TYR A 196 12.25 -21.20 -21.26
CA TYR A 196 12.01 -20.60 -19.94
C TYR A 196 11.14 -21.50 -19.07
N PRO A 197 11.35 -21.52 -17.75
CA PRO A 197 10.44 -22.20 -16.84
C PRO A 197 9.10 -21.47 -16.77
N THR A 198 8.06 -22.20 -16.40
CA THR A 198 6.83 -21.57 -15.94
C THR A 198 7.03 -21.03 -14.53
N TYR A 199 6.18 -20.06 -14.14
CA TYR A 199 6.15 -19.54 -12.77
C TYR A 199 6.07 -20.66 -11.73
N ASN A 200 5.17 -21.62 -11.94
CA ASN A 200 4.93 -22.71 -10.99
C ASN A 200 6.17 -23.57 -10.72
N PHE A 201 7.01 -23.79 -11.70
CA PHE A 201 8.24 -24.55 -11.56
C PHE A 201 9.38 -23.71 -10.99
N ALA A 202 9.58 -22.51 -11.54
CA ALA A 202 10.66 -21.62 -11.13
C ALA A 202 10.58 -21.28 -9.64
N ASN A 203 9.39 -20.93 -9.13
CA ASN A 203 9.26 -20.52 -7.74
C ASN A 203 9.61 -21.67 -6.76
N VAL A 204 9.25 -22.92 -7.07
CA VAL A 204 9.55 -24.07 -6.21
C VAL A 204 11.06 -24.37 -6.20
N VAL A 205 11.68 -24.40 -7.39
CA VAL A 205 13.14 -24.62 -7.52
C VAL A 205 13.92 -23.55 -6.79
N ASP A 206 13.51 -22.29 -6.96
CA ASP A 206 14.18 -21.15 -6.33
C ASP A 206 13.97 -21.13 -4.82
N ASP A 207 12.75 -21.34 -4.34
CA ASP A 207 12.46 -21.37 -2.91
C ASP A 207 13.29 -22.45 -2.21
N HIS A 208 13.42 -23.64 -2.81
CA HIS A 208 14.29 -24.70 -2.28
C HIS A 208 15.77 -24.30 -2.28
N LEU A 209 16.30 -23.89 -3.44
CA LEU A 209 17.73 -23.60 -3.59
C LEU A 209 18.19 -22.38 -2.79
N MET A 210 17.26 -21.43 -2.55
CA MET A 210 17.49 -20.25 -1.73
C MET A 210 17.18 -20.48 -0.25
N GLY A 211 16.74 -21.69 0.13
CA GLY A 211 16.48 -22.06 1.53
C GLY A 211 15.31 -21.30 2.14
N ILE A 212 14.28 -20.98 1.36
CA ILE A 212 13.07 -20.31 1.84
C ILE A 212 12.29 -21.25 2.75
N THR A 213 11.98 -20.79 3.95
CA THR A 213 11.27 -21.56 4.96
C THR A 213 9.79 -21.22 5.04
N HIS A 214 9.43 -19.96 4.72
CA HIS A 214 8.05 -19.47 4.76
C HIS A 214 7.73 -18.75 3.46
N VAL A 215 6.64 -19.15 2.82
CA VAL A 215 6.15 -18.61 1.56
C VAL A 215 4.89 -17.79 1.83
N VAL A 216 5.04 -16.48 1.78
CA VAL A 216 3.92 -15.52 1.91
C VAL A 216 3.48 -15.07 0.53
N ARG A 217 2.18 -15.16 0.21
CA ARG A 217 1.60 -14.72 -1.08
C ARG A 217 0.08 -14.60 -1.01
N GLY A 218 -0.54 -14.07 -2.07
CA GLY A 218 -2.00 -13.92 -2.13
C GLY A 218 -2.75 -15.26 -2.20
N ASN A 219 -4.00 -15.27 -1.77
CA ASN A 219 -4.84 -16.47 -1.76
C ASN A 219 -5.22 -16.97 -3.15
N GLU A 220 -4.98 -16.22 -4.21
CA GLU A 220 -5.11 -16.67 -5.60
C GLU A 220 -4.22 -17.87 -5.95
N TYR A 221 -3.18 -18.10 -5.18
CA TYR A 221 -2.26 -19.24 -5.35
C TYR A 221 -2.69 -20.51 -4.60
N LEU A 222 -3.76 -20.46 -3.80
CA LEU A 222 -4.26 -21.66 -3.08
C LEU A 222 -4.57 -22.81 -4.03
N SER A 223 -5.18 -22.53 -5.18
CA SER A 223 -5.49 -23.55 -6.19
C SER A 223 -4.25 -24.13 -6.87
N SER A 224 -3.12 -23.43 -6.84
CA SER A 224 -1.85 -23.90 -7.41
C SER A 224 -0.95 -24.61 -6.39
N ALA A 225 -1.19 -24.42 -5.10
CA ALA A 225 -0.36 -24.98 -4.03
C ALA A 225 -0.24 -26.52 -4.06
N PRO A 226 -1.30 -27.30 -4.40
CA PRO A 226 -1.17 -28.74 -4.57
C PRO A 226 -0.15 -29.12 -5.63
N LYS A 227 -0.08 -28.36 -6.73
CA LYS A 227 0.90 -28.59 -7.82
C LYS A 227 2.33 -28.34 -7.36
N TYR A 228 2.53 -27.34 -6.49
CA TYR A 228 3.86 -27.07 -5.90
C TYR A 228 4.29 -28.21 -4.98
N ASN A 229 3.39 -28.72 -4.14
CA ASN A 229 3.68 -29.86 -3.27
C ASN A 229 4.11 -31.07 -4.06
N ARG A 230 3.47 -31.36 -5.20
CA ARG A 230 3.88 -32.46 -6.07
C ARG A 230 5.32 -32.31 -6.60
N ILE A 231 5.77 -31.07 -6.87
CA ILE A 231 7.17 -30.84 -7.28
C ILE A 231 8.11 -31.08 -6.09
N TYR A 232 7.80 -30.56 -4.88
CA TYR A 232 8.60 -30.81 -3.67
C TYR A 232 8.69 -32.31 -3.39
N GLU A 233 7.59 -33.03 -3.47
CA GLU A 233 7.52 -34.49 -3.22
C GLU A 233 8.38 -35.27 -4.24
N ALA A 234 8.29 -34.93 -5.53
CA ALA A 234 9.06 -35.60 -6.59
C ALA A 234 10.57 -35.47 -6.40
N PHE A 235 11.02 -34.34 -5.86
CA PHE A 235 12.42 -34.14 -5.51
C PHE A 235 12.79 -34.67 -4.11
N GLY A 236 11.82 -35.05 -3.28
CA GLY A 236 12.05 -35.37 -1.87
C GLY A 236 12.48 -34.15 -1.04
N TRP A 237 12.07 -32.95 -1.44
CA TRP A 237 12.37 -31.72 -0.75
C TRP A 237 11.35 -31.42 0.35
N GLU A 238 11.79 -30.73 1.40
CA GLU A 238 10.91 -30.22 2.45
C GLU A 238 10.01 -29.12 1.90
N VAL A 239 8.71 -29.22 2.16
CA VAL A 239 7.71 -28.20 1.76
C VAL A 239 7.82 -27.03 2.74
N PRO A 240 7.94 -25.77 2.27
CA PRO A 240 7.95 -24.61 3.13
C PRO A 240 6.60 -24.37 3.81
N VAL A 241 6.59 -23.61 4.88
CA VAL A 241 5.37 -23.13 5.54
C VAL A 241 4.64 -22.17 4.59
N TYR A 242 3.37 -22.46 4.29
CA TYR A 242 2.54 -21.60 3.46
C TYR A 242 1.71 -20.63 4.30
N VAL A 243 1.74 -19.37 3.93
CA VAL A 243 0.94 -18.28 4.53
C VAL A 243 0.24 -17.53 3.40
N HIS A 244 -1.00 -17.89 3.09
CA HIS A 244 -1.76 -17.21 2.03
C HIS A 244 -2.58 -16.06 2.61
N CYS A 245 -2.30 -14.85 2.11
CA CYS A 245 -2.99 -13.62 2.51
C CYS A 245 -4.39 -13.55 1.91
N PRO A 246 -5.42 -13.10 2.66
CA PRO A 246 -6.76 -12.93 2.13
C PRO A 246 -6.82 -11.91 1.00
N LEU A 247 -7.86 -11.96 0.17
CA LEU A 247 -8.08 -10.98 -0.90
C LEU A 247 -8.27 -9.57 -0.31
N ILE A 248 -7.78 -8.54 -0.99
CA ILE A 248 -8.14 -7.14 -0.73
C ILE A 248 -9.24 -6.75 -1.71
N THR A 249 -10.35 -6.23 -1.18
CA THR A 249 -11.51 -5.78 -1.95
C THR A 249 -11.73 -4.28 -1.76
N ASP A 250 -12.50 -3.68 -2.65
CA ASP A 250 -13.10 -2.38 -2.46
C ASP A 250 -14.33 -2.47 -1.52
N GLU A 251 -14.97 -1.34 -1.25
CA GLU A 251 -16.17 -1.24 -0.42
C GLU A 251 -17.38 -2.04 -0.99
N ASN A 252 -17.36 -2.35 -2.28
CA ASN A 252 -18.36 -3.16 -2.97
C ASN A 252 -18.02 -4.65 -3.01
N HIS A 253 -17.02 -5.08 -2.23
CA HIS A 253 -16.51 -6.45 -2.19
C HIS A 253 -15.95 -6.96 -3.52
N LYS A 254 -15.59 -6.07 -4.45
CA LYS A 254 -14.89 -6.43 -5.69
C LYS A 254 -13.39 -6.35 -5.47
N LYS A 255 -12.64 -7.22 -6.14
CA LYS A 255 -11.16 -7.20 -6.10
C LYS A 255 -10.64 -5.80 -6.39
N LEU A 256 -9.80 -5.27 -5.50
CA LEU A 256 -9.16 -3.97 -5.69
C LEU A 256 -8.37 -3.96 -7.00
N SER A 257 -8.64 -3.01 -7.88
CA SER A 257 -8.06 -2.96 -9.22
C SER A 257 -7.38 -1.62 -9.49
N LYS A 258 -6.44 -1.60 -10.44
CA LYS A 258 -5.72 -0.38 -10.88
C LYS A 258 -6.66 0.75 -11.36
N ARG A 259 -7.90 0.46 -11.73
CA ARG A 259 -8.88 1.45 -12.19
C ARG A 259 -9.44 2.32 -11.05
N CYS A 260 -9.25 1.90 -9.79
CA CYS A 260 -9.76 2.65 -8.63
C CYS A 260 -8.91 3.89 -8.27
N GLY A 261 -7.74 4.11 -8.90
CA GLY A 261 -6.89 5.29 -8.67
C GLY A 261 -6.16 5.35 -7.32
N HIS A 262 -6.30 4.31 -6.48
CA HIS A 262 -5.65 4.19 -5.15
C HIS A 262 -5.18 2.76 -4.88
N SER A 263 -4.84 2.03 -5.94
CA SER A 263 -4.49 0.62 -5.84
C SER A 263 -2.99 0.36 -5.73
N SER A 264 -2.15 1.37 -5.94
CA SER A 264 -0.70 1.25 -5.78
C SER A 264 -0.17 2.14 -4.66
N TYR A 265 0.99 1.78 -4.14
CA TYR A 265 1.70 2.56 -3.13
C TYR A 265 2.03 3.98 -3.65
N GLU A 266 2.50 4.07 -4.88
CA GLU A 266 2.85 5.34 -5.51
C GLU A 266 1.62 6.23 -5.71
N ASP A 267 0.45 5.66 -6.08
CA ASP A 267 -0.80 6.42 -6.19
C ASP A 267 -1.21 7.05 -4.86
N LEU A 268 -0.97 6.35 -3.75
CA LEU A 268 -1.26 6.88 -2.41
C LEU A 268 -0.28 7.98 -2.02
N LEU A 269 1.02 7.84 -2.32
CA LEU A 269 1.98 8.92 -2.12
C LEU A 269 1.61 10.17 -2.93
N ASP A 270 1.24 9.99 -4.20
CA ASP A 270 0.82 11.08 -5.09
C ASP A 270 -0.45 11.81 -4.56
N GLN A 271 -1.28 11.12 -3.78
CA GLN A 271 -2.45 11.68 -3.08
C GLN A 271 -2.10 12.36 -1.74
N GLY A 272 -0.84 12.39 -1.34
CA GLY A 272 -0.39 13.09 -0.15
C GLY A 272 -0.42 12.28 1.15
N PHE A 273 -0.49 10.95 1.05
CA PHE A 273 -0.29 10.07 2.20
C PHE A 273 1.20 9.91 2.51
N VAL A 274 1.54 9.70 3.78
CA VAL A 274 2.91 9.40 4.20
C VAL A 274 3.16 7.89 4.22
N SER A 275 4.40 7.50 3.93
CA SER A 275 4.79 6.09 3.81
C SER A 275 4.49 5.28 5.07
N GLU A 276 4.76 5.83 6.24
CA GLU A 276 4.54 5.18 7.52
C GLU A 276 3.06 4.86 7.77
N ALA A 277 2.16 5.78 7.40
CA ALA A 277 0.72 5.55 7.49
C ALA A 277 0.25 4.46 6.53
N ILE A 278 0.76 4.47 5.29
CA ILE A 278 0.46 3.43 4.30
C ILE A 278 0.92 2.06 4.80
N VAL A 279 2.14 1.95 5.31
CA VAL A 279 2.70 0.68 5.82
C VAL A 279 1.88 0.16 6.99
N ASN A 280 1.55 1.02 7.97
CA ASN A 280 0.74 0.61 9.11
C ASN A 280 -0.67 0.19 8.67
N TYR A 281 -1.32 0.96 7.80
CA TYR A 281 -2.64 0.61 7.28
C TYR A 281 -2.63 -0.73 6.54
N VAL A 282 -1.63 -0.94 5.68
CA VAL A 282 -1.46 -2.18 4.92
C VAL A 282 -1.22 -3.38 5.85
N ALA A 283 -0.51 -3.18 6.97
CA ALA A 283 -0.32 -4.23 7.98
C ALA A 283 -1.67 -4.69 8.58
N LEU A 284 -2.63 -3.78 8.74
CA LEU A 284 -3.96 -4.11 9.30
C LEU A 284 -4.95 -4.68 8.26
N LEU A 285 -4.57 -4.75 6.97
CA LEU A 285 -5.42 -5.34 5.93
C LEU A 285 -5.42 -6.88 6.00
N GLY A 286 -6.29 -7.42 6.84
CA GLY A 286 -6.46 -8.86 7.02
C GLY A 286 -5.65 -9.46 8.16
N TRP A 287 -4.98 -8.63 8.98
CA TRP A 287 -4.36 -9.00 10.23
C TRP A 287 -4.90 -8.11 11.36
N CYS A 288 -5.09 -8.70 12.54
CA CYS A 288 -5.62 -8.01 13.70
C CYS A 288 -4.65 -8.18 14.89
N PRO A 289 -4.04 -7.10 15.40
CA PRO A 289 -3.23 -7.16 16.60
C PRO A 289 -4.08 -7.45 17.83
N GLU A 290 -3.46 -7.90 18.90
CA GLU A 290 -4.12 -7.97 20.21
C GLU A 290 -4.37 -6.57 20.75
N GLY A 291 -5.57 -6.35 21.33
CA GLY A 291 -5.95 -5.06 21.92
C GLY A 291 -6.63 -4.10 20.94
N THR A 292 -6.58 -2.80 21.24
CA THR A 292 -7.30 -1.73 20.50
C THR A 292 -6.38 -0.71 19.83
N GLN A 293 -5.08 -0.89 19.95
CA GLN A 293 -4.11 -0.01 19.27
C GLN A 293 -4.17 -0.23 17.77
N GLU A 294 -4.16 0.85 16.99
CA GLU A 294 -4.17 0.81 15.53
C GLU A 294 -2.99 1.58 14.89
N ILE A 295 -2.30 2.41 15.65
CA ILE A 295 -1.14 3.19 15.17
C ILE A 295 0.14 2.52 15.69
N PHE A 296 0.98 2.05 14.77
CA PHE A 296 2.21 1.31 15.05
C PHE A 296 3.37 1.77 14.19
N SER A 297 4.52 1.97 14.77
CA SER A 297 5.76 2.04 14.00
C SER A 297 6.11 0.67 13.38
N LEU A 298 7.00 0.67 12.38
CA LEU A 298 7.46 -0.59 11.78
C LEU A 298 8.16 -1.50 12.80
N GLU A 299 8.92 -0.92 13.75
CA GLU A 299 9.58 -1.64 14.83
C GLU A 299 8.58 -2.27 15.80
N GLU A 300 7.48 -1.61 16.10
CA GLU A 300 6.39 -2.17 16.90
C GLU A 300 5.72 -3.32 16.16
N LEU A 301 5.40 -3.14 14.86
CA LEU A 301 4.84 -4.21 14.03
C LEU A 301 5.74 -5.45 14.01
N ILE A 302 7.06 -5.30 13.85
CA ILE A 302 8.02 -6.41 13.90
C ILE A 302 7.91 -7.20 15.22
N LYS A 303 7.71 -6.50 16.34
CA LYS A 303 7.65 -7.14 17.66
C LYS A 303 6.37 -7.92 17.91
N ILE A 304 5.24 -7.46 17.35
CA ILE A 304 3.92 -8.00 17.70
C ILE A 304 3.29 -8.84 16.58
N PHE A 305 3.89 -8.86 15.38
CA PHE A 305 3.28 -9.53 14.24
C PHE A 305 3.28 -11.05 14.42
N ASP A 306 2.08 -11.62 14.45
CA ASP A 306 1.86 -13.07 14.44
C ASP A 306 0.85 -13.37 13.30
N TYR A 307 1.30 -14.10 12.28
CA TYR A 307 0.46 -14.45 11.14
C TYR A 307 -0.74 -15.34 11.49
N HIS A 308 -0.75 -16.03 12.64
CA HIS A 308 -1.91 -16.79 13.11
C HIS A 308 -3.12 -15.90 13.43
N HIS A 309 -2.90 -14.60 13.63
CA HIS A 309 -3.98 -13.61 13.78
C HIS A 309 -4.50 -13.03 12.44
N MET A 310 -4.12 -13.64 11.32
CA MET A 310 -4.66 -13.25 10.02
C MET A 310 -6.07 -13.82 9.82
N SER A 311 -6.94 -13.03 9.19
CA SER A 311 -8.30 -13.42 8.83
C SER A 311 -8.31 -14.27 7.56
N LYS A 312 -9.24 -15.24 7.47
CA LYS A 312 -9.56 -15.95 6.22
C LYS A 312 -10.43 -15.10 5.27
N SER A 313 -11.17 -14.16 5.84
CA SER A 313 -12.11 -13.33 5.08
C SER A 313 -11.38 -12.23 4.30
N PRO A 314 -11.90 -11.80 3.14
CA PRO A 314 -11.37 -10.68 2.41
C PRO A 314 -11.29 -9.42 3.28
N ALA A 315 -10.22 -8.63 3.10
CA ALA A 315 -10.02 -7.36 3.75
C ALA A 315 -10.56 -6.23 2.87
N VAL A 316 -11.41 -5.37 3.41
CA VAL A 316 -11.94 -4.22 2.69
C VAL A 316 -10.97 -3.05 2.79
N PHE A 317 -10.60 -2.47 1.65
CA PHE A 317 -9.80 -1.26 1.59
C PHE A 317 -10.69 -0.04 1.88
N ASP A 318 -10.51 0.55 3.06
CA ASP A 318 -11.26 1.70 3.57
C ASP A 318 -10.40 2.98 3.48
N MET A 319 -10.72 3.84 2.53
CA MET A 319 -10.02 5.13 2.34
C MET A 319 -10.24 6.08 3.51
N THR A 320 -11.40 6.05 4.15
CA THR A 320 -11.70 6.92 5.30
C THR A 320 -10.81 6.55 6.49
N LYS A 321 -10.66 5.24 6.75
CA LYS A 321 -9.75 4.76 7.79
C LYS A 321 -8.29 5.12 7.48
N LEU A 322 -7.84 4.97 6.24
CA LEU A 322 -6.47 5.34 5.83
C LEU A 322 -6.21 6.84 6.01
N LYS A 323 -7.17 7.71 5.63
CA LYS A 323 -7.06 9.16 5.85
C LYS A 323 -6.95 9.50 7.32
N TRP A 324 -7.83 8.95 8.15
CA TRP A 324 -7.76 9.14 9.60
C TRP A 324 -6.39 8.72 10.16
N MET A 325 -5.90 7.52 9.81
CA MET A 325 -4.58 7.06 10.25
C MET A 325 -3.48 8.01 9.81
N ASN A 326 -3.50 8.45 8.55
CA ASN A 326 -2.53 9.40 8.03
C ASN A 326 -2.55 10.73 8.83
N GLY A 327 -3.73 11.23 9.16
CA GLY A 327 -3.88 12.40 10.03
C GLY A 327 -3.21 12.23 11.40
N GLU A 328 -3.29 11.03 12.01
CA GLU A 328 -2.60 10.74 13.28
C GLU A 328 -1.06 10.76 13.11
N TYR A 329 -0.53 10.22 12.00
CA TYR A 329 0.90 10.32 11.68
C TYR A 329 1.34 11.76 11.44
N LEU A 330 0.55 12.57 10.72
CA LEU A 330 0.84 13.98 10.50
C LEU A 330 0.88 14.78 11.81
N LYS A 331 -0.06 14.53 12.71
CA LYS A 331 -0.09 15.17 14.06
C LYS A 331 1.13 14.81 14.89
N ALA A 332 1.59 13.56 14.82
CA ALA A 332 2.76 13.08 15.57
C ALA A 332 4.10 13.45 14.92
N MET A 333 4.11 13.82 13.64
CA MET A 333 5.32 14.12 12.88
C MET A 333 6.11 15.29 13.52
N ASP A 334 7.43 15.23 13.42
CA ASP A 334 8.30 16.36 13.78
C ASP A 334 7.91 17.65 13.01
N ALA A 335 7.98 18.80 13.66
CA ALA A 335 7.49 20.07 13.10
C ALA A 335 8.29 20.52 11.86
N ASP A 336 9.60 20.35 11.87
CA ASP A 336 10.43 20.74 10.73
C ASP A 336 10.23 19.78 9.56
N ARG A 337 10.15 18.47 9.81
CA ARG A 337 9.80 17.47 8.78
C ARG A 337 8.42 17.75 8.18
N PHE A 338 7.43 18.03 9.02
CA PHE A 338 6.09 18.37 8.54
C PHE A 338 6.14 19.62 7.65
N TYR A 339 6.85 20.67 8.07
CA TYR A 339 6.99 21.89 7.28
C TYR A 339 7.61 21.64 5.91
N GLU A 340 8.71 20.88 5.83
CA GLU A 340 9.36 20.57 4.56
C GLU A 340 8.42 19.84 3.59
N MET A 341 7.58 18.92 4.11
CA MET A 341 6.61 18.20 3.29
C MET A 341 5.38 19.04 2.92
N ALA A 342 4.93 19.94 3.81
CA ALA A 342 3.78 20.81 3.61
C ALA A 342 4.10 22.02 2.70
N LYS A 343 5.36 22.47 2.70
CA LYS A 343 5.81 23.68 2.02
C LYS A 343 5.37 23.78 0.56
N PRO A 344 5.54 22.74 -0.30
CA PRO A 344 5.09 22.83 -1.69
C PRO A 344 3.58 23.11 -1.83
N TYR A 345 2.76 22.54 -0.95
CA TYR A 345 1.31 22.73 -0.95
C TYR A 345 0.90 24.12 -0.45
N ILE A 346 1.67 24.69 0.49
CA ILE A 346 1.46 26.05 1.00
C ILE A 346 1.84 27.08 -0.07
N GLU A 347 3.01 26.89 -0.72
CA GLU A 347 3.52 27.81 -1.75
C GLU A 347 2.67 27.83 -3.02
N GLU A 348 1.88 26.78 -3.31
CA GLU A 348 0.89 26.80 -4.40
C GLU A 348 -0.24 27.81 -4.15
N VAL A 349 -0.54 28.14 -2.89
CA VAL A 349 -1.66 29.02 -2.51
C VAL A 349 -1.16 30.37 -2.05
N ILE A 350 -0.10 30.39 -1.22
CA ILE A 350 0.41 31.61 -0.56
C ILE A 350 1.59 32.15 -1.34
N THR A 351 1.40 33.31 -1.95
CA THR A 351 2.44 34.07 -2.68
C THR A 351 2.87 35.33 -1.94
N LYS A 352 2.18 35.71 -0.85
CA LYS A 352 2.52 36.82 0.03
C LYS A 352 3.65 36.41 0.97
N ASP A 353 4.38 37.42 1.45
CA ASP A 353 5.49 37.26 2.40
C ASP A 353 4.97 37.02 3.83
N TYR A 354 4.45 35.84 4.07
CA TYR A 354 4.02 35.35 5.37
C TYR A 354 5.00 34.31 5.92
N ASP A 355 5.00 34.14 7.24
CA ASP A 355 5.74 33.05 7.89
C ASP A 355 5.06 31.70 7.60
N LEU A 356 5.55 31.00 6.57
CA LEU A 356 4.99 29.72 6.15
C LEU A 356 5.13 28.63 7.21
N LYS A 357 6.10 28.71 8.14
CA LYS A 357 6.22 27.76 9.26
C LYS A 357 5.07 27.91 10.24
N LYS A 358 4.62 29.14 10.49
CA LYS A 358 3.45 29.41 11.33
C LYS A 358 2.18 28.84 10.66
N ILE A 359 2.00 29.06 9.37
CA ILE A 359 0.88 28.49 8.62
C ILE A 359 0.90 26.96 8.69
N ALA A 360 2.06 26.34 8.48
CA ALA A 360 2.22 24.90 8.59
C ALA A 360 1.85 24.37 9.98
N ALA A 361 2.27 25.06 11.04
CA ALA A 361 1.94 24.68 12.41
C ALA A 361 0.42 24.69 12.68
N LEU A 362 -0.30 25.68 12.14
CA LEU A 362 -1.76 25.76 12.27
C LEU A 362 -2.50 24.60 11.61
N VAL A 363 -2.08 24.19 10.41
CA VAL A 363 -2.78 23.15 9.64
C VAL A 363 -2.42 21.73 10.06
N LYS A 364 -1.27 21.52 10.72
CA LYS A 364 -0.73 20.20 11.07
C LYS A 364 -1.73 19.28 11.76
N THR A 365 -2.59 19.82 12.63
CA THR A 365 -3.59 19.06 13.38
C THR A 365 -4.97 19.03 12.72
N ARG A 366 -5.11 19.64 11.54
CA ARG A 366 -6.40 19.90 10.88
C ARG A 366 -6.57 19.18 9.55
N ILE A 367 -5.52 18.56 9.05
CA ILE A 367 -5.51 17.85 7.76
C ILE A 367 -5.35 16.36 7.97
N GLU A 368 -5.87 15.59 7.04
CA GLU A 368 -5.68 14.14 6.95
C GLU A 368 -4.70 13.77 5.85
N ILE A 369 -4.60 14.58 4.80
CA ILE A 369 -3.63 14.46 3.70
C ILE A 369 -3.08 15.85 3.34
N PHE A 370 -1.88 15.91 2.75
CA PHE A 370 -1.27 17.20 2.39
C PHE A 370 -2.09 18.08 1.44
N PRO A 371 -2.81 17.56 0.43
CA PRO A 371 -3.68 18.38 -0.42
C PRO A 371 -4.77 19.16 0.33
N ASP A 372 -5.19 18.69 1.52
CA ASP A 372 -6.20 19.38 2.32
C ASP A 372 -5.73 20.76 2.80
N ILE A 373 -4.41 21.01 2.78
CA ILE A 373 -3.81 22.30 3.17
C ILE A 373 -4.43 23.44 2.38
N LYS A 374 -4.63 23.27 1.06
CA LYS A 374 -5.08 24.34 0.17
C LYS A 374 -6.39 24.97 0.63
N ASP A 375 -7.36 24.14 1.01
CA ASP A 375 -8.68 24.60 1.45
C ASP A 375 -8.66 25.22 2.86
N GLN A 376 -7.64 24.90 3.65
CA GLN A 376 -7.49 25.40 5.00
C GLN A 376 -6.81 26.78 5.06
N ILE A 377 -6.04 27.17 4.03
CA ILE A 377 -5.17 28.35 4.08
C ILE A 377 -5.48 29.41 3.02
N ASP A 378 -6.38 29.17 2.08
CA ASP A 378 -6.71 30.07 0.96
C ASP A 378 -7.05 31.49 1.41
N PHE A 379 -7.73 31.62 2.56
CA PHE A 379 -8.08 32.91 3.14
C PHE A 379 -6.88 33.76 3.61
N PHE A 380 -5.70 33.18 3.84
CA PHE A 380 -4.50 33.96 4.09
C PHE A 380 -4.06 34.72 2.84
N GLN A 381 -4.16 34.10 1.68
CA GLN A 381 -3.84 34.76 0.42
C GLN A 381 -4.79 35.91 0.11
N GLU A 382 -6.10 35.67 0.23
CA GLU A 382 -7.12 36.67 0.01
C GLU A 382 -8.35 36.41 0.90
N LEU A 383 -8.92 37.49 1.49
CA LEU A 383 -10.14 37.38 2.27
C LEU A 383 -11.28 37.01 1.31
N PRO A 384 -11.92 35.84 1.43
CA PRO A 384 -13.04 35.46 0.59
C PRO A 384 -14.24 36.38 0.80
N GLU A 385 -15.14 36.43 -0.17
CA GLU A 385 -16.50 36.96 0.07
C GLU A 385 -17.26 36.03 0.99
N TYR A 386 -17.95 36.59 2.01
CA TYR A 386 -18.69 35.81 2.97
C TYR A 386 -19.97 36.51 3.42
N ASP A 387 -20.96 35.72 3.84
CA ASP A 387 -22.25 36.21 4.33
C ASP A 387 -22.11 36.66 5.80
N THR A 388 -22.75 37.79 6.13
CA THR A 388 -22.82 38.31 7.50
C THR A 388 -23.50 37.34 8.48
N ALA A 389 -24.33 36.41 8.01
CA ALA A 389 -24.86 35.32 8.82
C ALA A 389 -23.80 34.47 9.51
N MET A 390 -22.53 34.46 9.01
CA MET A 390 -21.42 33.77 9.66
C MET A 390 -21.02 34.35 11.00
N TYR A 391 -21.35 35.60 11.28
CA TYR A 391 -21.20 36.21 12.60
C TYR A 391 -22.17 35.66 13.64
N CYS A 392 -23.29 35.04 13.19
CA CYS A 392 -24.29 34.47 14.07
C CYS A 392 -23.87 33.08 14.57
N HIS A 393 -23.65 32.94 15.89
CA HIS A 393 -23.30 31.65 16.47
C HIS A 393 -24.00 31.37 17.80
N LYS A 394 -24.90 30.38 17.82
CA LYS A 394 -25.76 30.07 18.97
C LYS A 394 -25.01 29.81 20.28
N LYS A 395 -23.93 29.00 20.24
CA LYS A 395 -23.14 28.66 21.44
C LYS A 395 -22.30 29.84 21.94
N MET A 396 -21.81 30.69 21.03
CA MET A 396 -21.03 31.87 21.36
C MET A 396 -21.92 33.06 21.75
N LYS A 397 -23.22 32.95 21.52
CA LYS A 397 -24.23 34.00 21.76
C LYS A 397 -23.97 35.27 20.97
N THR A 398 -23.53 35.11 19.71
CA THR A 398 -23.27 36.23 18.81
C THR A 398 -24.34 36.26 17.72
N ASN A 399 -24.64 37.47 17.27
CA ASN A 399 -25.43 37.81 16.11
C ASN A 399 -24.72 38.98 15.36
N GLU A 400 -25.30 39.45 14.29
CA GLU A 400 -24.73 40.56 13.49
C GLU A 400 -24.55 41.85 14.30
N GLU A 401 -25.56 42.21 15.07
CA GLU A 401 -25.56 43.45 15.90
C GLU A 401 -24.48 43.37 17.00
N THR A 402 -24.45 42.29 17.78
CA THR A 402 -23.45 42.11 18.84
C THR A 402 -22.04 41.94 18.27
N SER A 403 -21.91 41.36 17.08
CA SER A 403 -20.59 41.24 16.42
C SER A 403 -20.09 42.59 15.91
N LEU A 404 -20.98 43.46 15.39
CA LEU A 404 -20.64 44.79 14.98
C LEU A 404 -20.15 45.64 16.18
N GLU A 405 -20.87 45.55 17.32
CA GLU A 405 -20.45 46.22 18.56
C GLU A 405 -19.06 45.79 19.00
N VAL A 406 -18.83 44.46 19.08
CA VAL A 406 -17.53 43.89 19.45
C VAL A 406 -16.41 44.34 18.51
N LEU A 407 -16.60 44.27 17.19
CA LEU A 407 -15.58 44.71 16.24
C LEU A 407 -15.23 46.18 16.36
N LYS A 408 -16.23 47.06 16.57
CA LYS A 408 -16.00 48.49 16.78
C LYS A 408 -15.25 48.79 18.07
N GLU A 409 -15.50 48.05 19.15
CA GLU A 409 -14.83 48.24 20.43
C GLU A 409 -13.39 47.68 20.41
N VAL A 410 -13.15 46.52 19.75
CA VAL A 410 -11.78 45.95 19.73
C VAL A 410 -10.86 46.58 18.70
N LEU A 411 -11.39 47.22 17.64
CA LEU A 411 -10.58 47.84 16.60
C LEU A 411 -9.57 48.88 17.17
N PRO A 412 -9.97 49.90 17.96
CA PRO A 412 -9.00 50.89 18.50
C PRO A 412 -7.98 50.26 19.49
N ILE A 413 -8.38 49.18 20.18
CA ILE A 413 -7.48 48.47 21.09
C ILE A 413 -6.37 47.77 20.27
N LEU A 414 -6.73 47.13 19.17
CA LEU A 414 -5.80 46.46 18.26
C LEU A 414 -4.95 47.45 17.45
N GLU A 415 -5.49 48.62 17.11
CA GLU A 415 -4.71 49.70 16.47
C GLU A 415 -3.61 50.22 17.37
N ALA A 416 -3.89 50.32 18.68
CA ALA A 416 -2.92 50.80 19.68
C ALA A 416 -1.85 49.75 20.03
N GLN A 417 -2.01 48.49 19.62
CA GLN A 417 -1.08 47.41 19.92
C GLN A 417 0.03 47.29 18.87
N ASP A 418 1.29 47.25 19.33
CA ASP A 418 2.46 47.12 18.45
C ASP A 418 2.88 45.65 18.29
N ASP A 419 2.81 44.87 19.37
CA ASP A 419 3.17 43.44 19.35
C ASP A 419 1.98 42.57 18.85
N TYR A 420 2.10 42.06 17.63
CA TYR A 420 1.10 41.21 16.99
C TYR A 420 1.43 39.69 17.10
N SER A 421 2.24 39.31 18.10
CA SER A 421 2.38 37.91 18.47
C SER A 421 1.04 37.35 19.01
N ASN A 422 0.80 36.05 18.79
CA ASN A 422 -0.40 35.37 19.29
C ASN A 422 -0.63 35.60 20.78
N ASP A 423 0.41 35.47 21.59
CA ASP A 423 0.32 35.62 23.06
C ASP A 423 -0.04 37.04 23.48
N ALA A 424 0.54 38.05 22.84
CA ALA A 424 0.24 39.43 23.12
C ALA A 424 -1.19 39.81 22.68
N LEU A 425 -1.61 39.40 21.50
CA LEU A 425 -2.98 39.57 20.99
C LEU A 425 -3.98 38.89 21.90
N TYR A 426 -3.72 37.64 22.29
CA TYR A 426 -4.60 36.90 23.19
C TYR A 426 -4.74 37.56 24.55
N ALA A 427 -3.63 38.01 25.15
CA ALA A 427 -3.63 38.70 26.43
C ALA A 427 -4.46 40.01 26.37
N THR A 428 -4.32 40.78 25.29
CA THR A 428 -5.07 42.02 25.07
C THR A 428 -6.56 41.78 24.92
N LEU A 429 -6.95 40.87 24.06
CA LEU A 429 -8.38 40.53 23.87
C LEU A 429 -8.97 39.87 25.13
N LYS A 430 -8.22 39.08 25.86
CA LYS A 430 -8.63 38.49 27.12
C LYS A 430 -8.93 39.57 28.20
N LYS A 431 -8.08 40.57 28.31
CA LYS A 431 -8.32 41.72 29.21
C LYS A 431 -9.63 42.42 28.88
N TYR A 432 -9.87 42.70 27.59
CA TYR A 432 -11.14 43.29 27.14
C TYR A 432 -12.34 42.41 27.49
N ILE A 433 -12.25 41.06 27.29
CA ILE A 433 -13.28 40.08 27.63
C ILE A 433 -13.63 40.11 29.12
N GLU A 434 -12.59 40.20 29.99
CA GLU A 434 -12.75 40.29 31.46
C GLU A 434 -13.41 41.62 31.87
N GLU A 435 -12.97 42.71 31.29
CA GLU A 435 -13.56 44.06 31.55
C GLU A 435 -15.03 44.14 31.09
N LYS A 436 -15.36 43.54 29.94
CA LYS A 436 -16.74 43.49 29.42
C LYS A 436 -17.61 42.47 30.17
N GLY A 437 -17.01 41.56 30.94
CA GLY A 437 -17.73 40.51 31.69
C GLY A 437 -18.40 39.48 30.80
N CYS A 438 -17.87 39.23 29.59
CA CYS A 438 -18.45 38.31 28.61
C CYS A 438 -17.63 37.00 28.46
N LYS A 439 -18.16 36.04 27.71
CA LYS A 439 -17.44 34.80 27.43
C LYS A 439 -16.43 34.99 26.30
N ASN A 440 -15.34 34.24 26.33
CA ASN A 440 -14.25 34.25 25.31
C ASN A 440 -14.81 34.19 23.87
N GLY A 441 -15.68 33.24 23.59
CA GLY A 441 -16.24 33.07 22.25
C GLY A 441 -17.10 34.27 21.77
N TYR A 442 -17.65 35.08 22.67
CA TYR A 442 -18.42 36.28 22.32
C TYR A 442 -17.58 37.33 21.59
N VAL A 443 -16.29 37.39 21.89
CA VAL A 443 -15.33 38.31 21.27
C VAL A 443 -14.51 37.59 20.15
N MET A 444 -13.99 36.40 20.45
CA MET A 444 -13.09 35.73 19.53
C MET A 444 -13.79 35.26 18.24
N TRP A 445 -15.09 34.95 18.28
CA TRP A 445 -15.84 34.53 17.10
C TRP A 445 -15.99 35.66 16.07
N PRO A 446 -16.48 36.86 16.40
CA PRO A 446 -16.54 37.96 15.45
C PRO A 446 -15.18 38.35 14.87
N VAL A 447 -14.13 38.42 15.72
CA VAL A 447 -12.77 38.74 15.26
C VAL A 447 -12.27 37.68 14.28
N ARG A 448 -12.40 36.39 14.60
CA ARG A 448 -11.99 35.31 13.73
C ARG A 448 -12.76 35.33 12.40
N THR A 449 -14.07 35.55 12.44
CA THR A 449 -14.90 35.64 11.22
C THR A 449 -14.43 36.83 10.36
N ALA A 450 -14.18 37.99 10.94
CA ALA A 450 -13.72 39.15 10.20
C ALA A 450 -12.35 38.93 9.53
N VAL A 451 -11.39 38.31 10.22
CA VAL A 451 -10.01 38.13 9.68
C VAL A 451 -9.90 36.95 8.71
N SER A 452 -10.84 35.98 8.75
CA SER A 452 -10.77 34.78 7.90
C SER A 452 -11.84 34.67 6.82
N GLY A 453 -13.04 35.21 7.05
CA GLY A 453 -14.20 34.97 6.19
C GLY A 453 -14.62 33.50 6.12
N LYS A 454 -14.21 32.68 7.09
CA LYS A 454 -14.43 31.22 7.12
C LYS A 454 -15.17 30.78 8.38
N GLN A 455 -16.08 29.83 8.25
CA GLN A 455 -16.77 29.23 9.41
C GLN A 455 -15.82 28.33 10.21
N ASN A 456 -14.96 27.59 9.54
CA ASN A 456 -13.94 26.74 10.12
C ASN A 456 -12.55 27.22 9.68
N THR A 457 -11.61 27.29 10.63
CA THR A 457 -10.26 27.77 10.40
C THR A 457 -9.26 26.85 11.09
N PRO A 458 -8.02 26.73 10.59
CA PRO A 458 -6.99 25.90 11.22
C PRO A 458 -6.55 26.46 12.58
N GLY A 459 -6.62 27.78 12.76
CA GLY A 459 -6.27 28.47 14.00
C GLY A 459 -7.38 29.35 14.58
N GLY A 460 -7.18 29.90 15.79
CA GLY A 460 -8.01 30.91 16.43
C GLY A 460 -7.78 32.30 15.85
N ALA A 461 -8.56 33.30 16.34
CA ALA A 461 -8.48 34.67 15.86
C ALA A 461 -7.07 35.25 15.97
N THR A 462 -6.43 35.10 17.13
CA THR A 462 -5.12 35.66 17.42
C THR A 462 -3.98 34.99 16.67
N GLU A 463 -4.05 33.67 16.48
CA GLU A 463 -3.08 32.90 15.66
C GLU A 463 -3.15 33.33 14.19
N ILE A 464 -4.36 33.56 13.68
CA ILE A 464 -4.56 34.04 12.30
C ILE A 464 -4.02 35.45 12.15
N MET A 465 -4.30 36.36 13.12
CA MET A 465 -3.81 37.75 13.11
C MET A 465 -2.29 37.84 13.20
N GLU A 466 -1.64 36.93 13.95
CA GLU A 466 -0.17 36.83 13.99
C GLU A 466 0.43 36.54 12.60
N VAL A 467 -0.20 35.66 11.81
CA VAL A 467 0.26 35.34 10.44
C VAL A 467 -0.02 36.52 9.49
N LEU A 468 -1.21 37.11 9.54
CA LEU A 468 -1.61 38.25 8.69
C LEU A 468 -0.82 39.53 8.97
N GLY A 469 -0.36 39.70 10.21
CA GLY A 469 0.23 40.95 10.69
C GLY A 469 -0.80 42.06 10.97
N LYS A 470 -0.32 43.16 11.53
CA LYS A 470 -1.17 44.29 12.00
C LYS A 470 -2.00 44.88 10.88
N GLU A 471 -1.35 45.30 9.82
CA GLU A 471 -2.01 46.06 8.74
C GLU A 471 -3.16 45.27 8.07
N GLU A 472 -2.90 44.04 7.68
CA GLU A 472 -3.91 43.21 7.03
C GLU A 472 -5.02 42.77 7.99
N SER A 473 -4.70 42.52 9.25
CA SER A 473 -5.71 42.21 10.29
C SER A 473 -6.70 43.37 10.49
N LEU A 474 -6.19 44.58 10.66
CA LEU A 474 -7.01 45.77 10.83
C LEU A 474 -7.86 46.06 9.59
N ARG A 475 -7.28 45.95 8.38
CA ARG A 475 -7.99 46.10 7.13
C ARG A 475 -9.19 45.15 7.03
N ARG A 476 -9.01 43.88 7.43
CA ARG A 476 -10.07 42.85 7.39
C ARG A 476 -11.15 43.12 8.45
N ILE A 477 -10.77 43.57 9.64
CA ILE A 477 -11.72 43.94 10.67
C ILE A 477 -12.57 45.14 10.22
N CYS A 478 -11.97 46.17 9.64
CA CYS A 478 -12.68 47.32 9.06
C CYS A 478 -13.68 46.85 7.99
N LYS A 479 -13.25 45.97 7.07
CA LYS A 479 -14.16 45.40 6.06
C LYS A 479 -15.34 44.64 6.67
N GLY A 480 -15.08 43.88 7.76
CA GLY A 480 -16.15 43.19 8.51
C GLY A 480 -17.17 44.15 9.12
N ILE A 481 -16.71 45.29 9.67
CA ILE A 481 -17.57 46.36 10.19
C ILE A 481 -18.40 46.95 9.05
N GLU A 482 -17.79 47.32 7.93
CA GLU A 482 -18.50 47.87 6.78
C GLU A 482 -19.61 46.92 6.27
N LEU A 483 -19.32 45.60 6.15
CA LEU A 483 -20.29 44.60 5.74
C LEU A 483 -21.49 44.53 6.69
N LEU A 484 -21.25 44.62 8.00
CA LEU A 484 -22.30 44.59 9.02
C LEU A 484 -23.12 45.92 9.09
N GLU A 485 -22.54 47.05 8.69
CA GLU A 485 -23.22 48.34 8.62
C GLU A 485 -24.07 48.55 7.38
N MET A 486 -23.74 47.89 6.27
CA MET A 486 -24.50 47.97 5.02
C MET A 486 -25.86 47.25 5.07
N ARG A 487 -26.21 46.65 6.18
CA ARG A 487 -27.41 45.88 6.39
C ARG A 487 -28.42 46.66 7.23
#